data_adc907c38d873057aa6755e3725c597d
#
_entry.id   adc907c38d873057aa6755e3725c597d
#
_cell.length_a   1.000
_cell.length_b   1.000
_cell.length_c   1.000
_cell.angle_alpha   90.00
_cell.angle_beta   90.00
_cell.angle_gamma   90.00
#
_symmetry.space_group_name_H-M   'P 1'
#
loop_
_entity.id
_entity.type
_entity.pdbx_description
1 polymer ?
#
loop_
_entity_poly.entity_id
_entity_poly.type
_entity_poly.pdbx_seq_one_letter_code
_entity_poly.pdbx_strand_id
1 'polypeptide(L)'
;MDIKQYIKDKRSDDEFNILDKDIKTLGNRDVKNSTAVPSAAGWYFQIITAIICALDTIMNLDYIKVEGEKEDIEVYFNNNVLPKYIQVKHSELSETPKRMDFLKKALTSLLTTSIETKGKYSNLVYACNFQDPIKFDNSEAYFSFKKELIEQNAIILPQSAQEKIAYQFMQAQLWLHDSNKGNGYEYNDKFFDWEKFIIATINDTGANDATQYQTLFDKIEILIDLAEMEISSGLKKNLFDYYISSFYKNAKMHRAKIKKIDIINPLFIFTMINIPMTNIATRIDEDEFDVELITTNYGDFIENISENHSIFLPILDDFEKFKIANNVTVDAQFIRSFILKEIDFLIPVLKKHNNTFTADEYRIIAKILTHKVVLKSRNISKIKKGTGLS
;
A
#
# COMPACT_ATOMS: atom_id res chain seq x y z
N MET A 1 -21.51 19.99 21.92
CA MET A 1 -21.92 20.48 20.58
C MET A 1 -21.10 19.66 19.61
N ASP A 2 -21.72 19.03 18.63
CA ASP A 2 -20.95 18.29 17.64
C ASP A 2 -20.38 19.23 16.55
N ILE A 3 -19.44 18.74 15.79
CA ILE A 3 -18.75 19.53 14.75
C ILE A 3 -19.72 20.05 13.67
N LYS A 4 -20.76 19.28 13.33
CA LYS A 4 -21.79 19.65 12.36
C LYS A 4 -22.63 20.81 12.87
N GLN A 5 -23.02 20.78 14.14
CA GLN A 5 -23.79 21.82 14.78
C GLN A 5 -22.98 23.11 14.93
N TYR A 6 -21.70 23.00 15.33
CA TYR A 6 -20.79 24.13 15.41
C TYR A 6 -20.65 24.86 14.06
N ILE A 7 -20.43 24.12 12.98
CA ILE A 7 -20.34 24.70 11.62
C ILE A 7 -21.64 25.39 11.22
N LYS A 8 -22.79 24.77 11.55
CA LYS A 8 -24.11 25.32 11.22
C LYS A 8 -24.39 26.61 11.98
N ASP A 9 -24.07 26.64 13.28
CA ASP A 9 -24.29 27.79 14.13
C ASP A 9 -23.39 28.98 13.71
N LYS A 10 -22.14 28.73 13.40
CA LYS A 10 -21.18 29.74 12.97
C LYS A 10 -21.46 30.28 11.58
N ARG A 11 -22.08 29.52 10.68
CA ARG A 11 -22.53 30.01 9.37
C ARG A 11 -23.62 31.07 9.42
N SER A 12 -24.37 31.13 10.50
CA SER A 12 -25.41 32.12 10.72
C SER A 12 -24.89 33.42 11.36
N ASP A 13 -23.63 33.48 11.79
CA ASP A 13 -23.05 34.58 12.55
C ASP A 13 -22.22 35.56 11.70
N ASP A 14 -22.16 36.84 12.15
CA ASP A 14 -21.34 37.88 11.54
C ASP A 14 -19.83 37.58 11.48
N GLU A 15 -19.32 36.70 12.37
CA GLU A 15 -17.92 36.22 12.33
C GLU A 15 -17.58 35.50 11.01
N PHE A 16 -18.54 34.84 10.38
CA PHE A 16 -18.34 34.23 9.07
C PHE A 16 -18.13 35.30 7.99
N ASN A 17 -18.80 36.44 8.08
CA ASN A 17 -18.62 37.57 7.21
C ASN A 17 -17.27 38.29 7.43
N ILE A 18 -16.77 38.29 8.67
CA ILE A 18 -15.45 38.82 9.04
C ILE A 18 -14.35 37.94 8.44
N LEU A 19 -14.49 36.61 8.56
CA LEU A 19 -13.59 35.62 7.99
C LEU A 19 -13.54 35.72 6.45
N ASP A 20 -14.68 35.93 5.78
CA ASP A 20 -14.75 36.16 4.34
C ASP A 20 -13.96 37.42 3.94
N LYS A 21 -13.94 38.46 4.76
CA LYS A 21 -13.21 39.71 4.53
C LYS A 21 -11.70 39.56 4.72
N ASP A 22 -11.26 38.81 5.74
CA ASP A 22 -9.84 38.56 5.99
C ASP A 22 -9.20 37.64 4.96
N ILE A 23 -9.94 36.70 4.42
CA ILE A 23 -9.45 35.82 3.33
C ILE A 23 -9.35 36.57 2.00
N LYS A 24 -10.25 37.49 1.71
CA LYS A 24 -10.17 38.36 0.53
C LYS A 24 -8.89 39.22 0.52
N THR A 25 -8.41 39.61 1.71
CA THR A 25 -7.12 40.32 1.86
C THR A 25 -5.89 39.40 1.73
N LEU A 26 -6.01 38.11 2.06
CA LEU A 26 -4.96 37.09 1.86
C LEU A 26 -4.94 36.53 0.41
N GLY A 27 -6.07 36.57 -0.29
CA GLY A 27 -6.26 36.02 -1.64
C GLY A 27 -5.53 36.76 -2.76
N ASN A 28 -4.95 37.93 -2.48
CA ASN A 28 -4.09 38.64 -3.43
C ASN A 28 -2.63 38.15 -3.49
N ARG A 29 -2.28 37.10 -2.74
CA ARG A 29 -1.04 36.38 -2.99
C ARG A 29 -1.32 35.38 -4.11
N ASP A 30 -0.73 35.64 -5.27
CA ASP A 30 -0.66 34.70 -6.38
C ASP A 30 -0.57 33.25 -5.88
N VAL A 31 -1.68 32.54 -5.89
CA VAL A 31 -1.68 31.08 -5.87
C VAL A 31 -1.29 30.67 -7.29
N LYS A 32 -0.09 31.02 -7.70
CA LYS A 32 0.59 30.31 -8.76
C LYS A 32 0.59 28.86 -8.31
N ASN A 33 -0.05 28.02 -9.11
CA ASN A 33 0.11 26.57 -9.11
C ASN A 33 1.36 26.15 -8.34
N SER A 34 1.25 26.02 -7.03
CA SER A 34 2.27 25.39 -6.24
C SER A 34 2.09 23.89 -6.38
N THR A 35 2.33 23.40 -7.58
CA THR A 35 3.15 22.21 -7.71
C THR A 35 4.50 22.58 -7.13
N ALA A 36 4.53 22.98 -5.86
CA ALA A 36 5.73 22.88 -5.06
C ALA A 36 6.03 21.38 -5.12
N VAL A 37 7.04 21.06 -5.90
CA VAL A 37 7.69 19.75 -5.80
C VAL A 37 7.83 19.52 -4.31
N PRO A 38 7.17 18.52 -3.71
CA PRO A 38 7.26 18.27 -2.29
C PRO A 38 8.74 18.21 -1.98
N SER A 39 9.19 18.76 -0.87
CA SER A 39 10.58 18.54 -0.44
C SER A 39 10.84 17.03 -0.53
N ALA A 40 12.03 16.61 -0.89
CA ALA A 40 12.33 15.17 -1.06
C ALA A 40 11.88 14.36 0.15
N ALA A 41 12.00 14.93 1.37
CA ALA A 41 11.50 14.34 2.60
C ALA A 41 9.97 14.19 2.64
N GLY A 42 9.22 15.20 2.18
CA GLY A 42 7.76 15.13 2.12
C GLY A 42 7.28 14.05 1.16
N TRP A 43 7.93 13.94 0.02
CA TRP A 43 7.61 12.90 -0.96
C TRP A 43 7.98 11.51 -0.47
N TYR A 44 9.12 11.37 0.21
CA TYR A 44 9.52 10.12 0.83
C TYR A 44 8.52 9.68 1.92
N PHE A 45 8.05 10.63 2.73
CA PHE A 45 7.02 10.36 3.75
C PHE A 45 5.68 9.90 3.13
N GLN A 46 5.28 10.44 1.96
CA GLN A 46 4.12 9.93 1.22
C GLN A 46 4.31 8.45 0.84
N ILE A 47 5.50 8.08 0.36
CA ILE A 47 5.81 6.69 0.00
C ILE A 47 5.71 5.78 1.24
N ILE A 48 6.34 6.16 2.36
CA ILE A 48 6.27 5.43 3.62
C ILE A 48 4.80 5.25 4.06
N THR A 49 4.03 6.33 4.04
CA THR A 49 2.61 6.30 4.40
C THR A 49 1.82 5.37 3.49
N ALA A 50 2.08 5.39 2.18
CA ALA A 50 1.42 4.51 1.23
C ALA A 50 1.74 3.03 1.48
N ILE A 51 3.00 2.70 1.77
CA ILE A 51 3.39 1.32 2.10
C ILE A 51 2.69 0.87 3.40
N ILE A 52 2.71 1.68 4.45
CA ILE A 52 2.03 1.39 5.71
C ILE A 52 0.54 1.11 5.47
N CYS A 53 -0.15 1.98 4.72
CA CYS A 53 -1.56 1.80 4.39
C CYS A 53 -1.82 0.52 3.58
N ALA A 54 -0.96 0.21 2.62
CA ALA A 54 -1.07 -1.00 1.82
C ALA A 54 -0.92 -2.27 2.66
N LEU A 55 0.06 -2.30 3.56
CA LEU A 55 0.31 -3.43 4.46
C LEU A 55 -0.80 -3.57 5.51
N ASP A 56 -1.28 -2.47 6.06
CA ASP A 56 -2.36 -2.45 7.05
C ASP A 56 -3.69 -2.97 6.48
N THR A 57 -3.92 -2.76 5.20
CA THR A 57 -5.15 -3.16 4.52
C THR A 57 -4.97 -4.38 3.62
N ILE A 58 -3.85 -5.09 3.71
CA ILE A 58 -3.43 -6.14 2.76
C ILE A 58 -4.51 -7.22 2.53
N MET A 59 -5.26 -7.59 3.56
CA MET A 59 -6.31 -8.62 3.45
C MET A 59 -7.39 -8.24 2.43
N ASN A 60 -7.78 -6.97 2.40
CA ASN A 60 -8.89 -6.46 1.57
C ASN A 60 -8.42 -5.58 0.41
N LEU A 61 -7.11 -5.33 0.29
CA LEU A 61 -6.54 -4.50 -0.74
C LEU A 61 -6.78 -5.08 -2.14
N ASP A 62 -7.19 -4.23 -3.07
CA ASP A 62 -7.14 -4.50 -4.52
C ASP A 62 -5.86 -3.87 -5.10
N TYR A 63 -5.75 -2.55 -5.02
CA TYR A 63 -4.56 -1.80 -5.40
C TYR A 63 -4.47 -0.47 -4.66
N ILE A 64 -3.29 0.12 -4.68
CA ILE A 64 -3.00 1.46 -4.16
C ILE A 64 -2.37 2.31 -5.26
N LYS A 65 -2.61 3.62 -5.23
CA LYS A 65 -1.92 4.61 -6.05
C LYS A 65 -1.21 5.60 -5.14
N VAL A 66 0.02 5.95 -5.46
CA VAL A 66 0.74 7.10 -4.91
C VAL A 66 0.70 8.21 -5.96
N GLU A 67 0.53 9.45 -5.54
CA GLU A 67 0.25 10.58 -6.43
C GLU A 67 -0.97 10.25 -7.32
N GLY A 68 -2.09 9.98 -6.67
CA GLY A 68 -3.34 9.62 -7.31
C GLY A 68 -3.94 10.76 -8.14
N GLU A 69 -5.17 10.55 -8.62
CA GLU A 69 -5.88 11.57 -9.39
C GLU A 69 -6.54 12.62 -8.49
N LYS A 70 -6.88 12.21 -7.26
CA LYS A 70 -7.64 13.01 -6.31
C LYS A 70 -6.84 13.40 -5.09
N GLU A 71 -6.04 12.46 -4.56
CA GLU A 71 -5.27 12.66 -3.34
C GLU A 71 -3.86 12.08 -3.46
N ASP A 72 -3.00 12.43 -2.52
CA ASP A 72 -1.62 11.96 -2.45
C ASP A 72 -1.55 10.43 -2.45
N ILE A 73 -2.52 9.76 -1.77
CA ILE A 73 -2.64 8.31 -1.75
C ILE A 73 -4.11 7.92 -1.91
N GLU A 74 -4.37 6.96 -2.80
CA GLU A 74 -5.69 6.37 -3.03
C GLU A 74 -5.62 4.87 -2.81
N VAL A 75 -6.40 4.35 -1.85
CA VAL A 75 -6.47 2.92 -1.52
C VAL A 75 -7.79 2.35 -2.02
N TYR A 76 -7.72 1.32 -2.83
CA TYR A 76 -8.87 0.64 -3.41
C TYR A 76 -8.98 -0.78 -2.87
N PHE A 77 -10.19 -1.19 -2.56
CA PHE A 77 -10.48 -2.45 -1.89
C PHE A 77 -11.27 -3.41 -2.78
N ASN A 78 -11.13 -4.69 -2.50
CA ASN A 78 -11.95 -5.75 -3.09
C ASN A 78 -13.42 -5.66 -2.59
N ASN A 79 -14.31 -6.45 -3.17
CA ASN A 79 -15.69 -6.66 -2.70
C ASN A 79 -16.57 -5.39 -2.66
N ASN A 80 -16.39 -4.47 -3.61
CA ASN A 80 -17.18 -3.24 -3.73
C ASN A 80 -17.08 -2.30 -2.51
N VAL A 81 -16.06 -2.43 -1.69
CA VAL A 81 -15.78 -1.48 -0.62
C VAL A 81 -15.30 -0.17 -1.24
N LEU A 82 -15.83 0.95 -0.76
CA LEU A 82 -15.50 2.28 -1.29
C LEU A 82 -14.04 2.63 -1.01
N PRO A 83 -13.40 3.44 -1.89
CA PRO A 83 -11.99 3.83 -1.73
C PRO A 83 -11.73 4.65 -0.46
N LYS A 84 -10.51 4.56 0.08
CA LYS A 84 -9.96 5.48 1.10
C LYS A 84 -9.05 6.49 0.39
N TYR A 85 -9.23 7.77 0.70
CA TYR A 85 -8.41 8.87 0.15
C TYR A 85 -7.60 9.52 1.27
N ILE A 86 -6.31 9.75 1.04
CA ILE A 86 -5.37 10.19 2.06
C ILE A 86 -4.56 11.37 1.56
N GLN A 87 -4.68 12.50 2.24
CA GLN A 87 -3.86 13.67 2.05
C GLN A 87 -2.73 13.67 3.08
N VAL A 88 -1.49 13.74 2.61
CA VAL A 88 -0.30 13.63 3.44
C VAL A 88 0.35 15.01 3.66
N LYS A 89 0.81 15.29 4.87
CA LYS A 89 1.60 16.48 5.20
C LYS A 89 2.80 16.10 6.05
N HIS A 90 3.96 16.56 5.62
CA HIS A 90 5.22 16.31 6.30
C HIS A 90 5.81 17.62 6.85
N SER A 91 6.46 17.55 8.00
CA SER A 91 7.27 18.60 8.58
C SER A 91 8.61 18.03 9.06
N GLU A 92 9.69 18.75 8.83
CA GLU A 92 11.02 18.41 9.39
C GLU A 92 11.06 18.56 10.92
N LEU A 93 10.11 19.32 11.48
CA LEU A 93 9.98 19.53 12.91
C LEU A 93 8.84 18.69 13.46
N SER A 94 9.09 17.94 14.52
CA SER A 94 8.07 17.19 15.27
C SER A 94 6.99 18.11 15.85
N GLU A 95 7.36 19.36 16.20
CA GLU A 95 6.45 20.43 16.56
C GLU A 95 6.52 21.55 15.52
N THR A 96 5.52 21.67 14.68
CA THR A 96 5.47 22.70 13.64
C THR A 96 4.46 23.80 13.97
N PRO A 97 4.84 25.09 13.87
CA PRO A 97 3.90 26.19 14.00
C PRO A 97 2.85 26.21 12.88
N LYS A 98 3.14 25.57 11.74
CA LYS A 98 2.28 25.54 10.54
C LYS A 98 1.20 24.44 10.57
N ARG A 99 1.04 23.70 11.69
CA ARG A 99 0.12 22.55 11.78
C ARG A 99 -1.31 22.86 11.36
N MET A 100 -1.83 24.04 11.74
CA MET A 100 -3.19 24.44 11.37
C MET A 100 -3.32 24.81 9.89
N ASP A 101 -2.26 25.35 9.27
CA ASP A 101 -2.22 25.58 7.82
C ASP A 101 -2.16 24.27 7.05
N PHE A 102 -1.43 23.28 7.57
CA PHE A 102 -1.40 21.94 6.99
C PHE A 102 -2.77 21.28 7.08
N LEU A 103 -3.44 21.37 8.22
CA LEU A 103 -4.82 20.87 8.39
C LEU A 103 -5.78 21.56 7.41
N LYS A 104 -5.73 22.90 7.30
CA LYS A 104 -6.55 23.64 6.34
C LYS A 104 -6.33 23.17 4.91
N LYS A 105 -5.06 23.05 4.49
CA LYS A 105 -4.72 22.57 3.13
C LYS A 105 -5.22 21.15 2.88
N ALA A 106 -5.07 20.26 3.88
CA ALA A 106 -5.57 18.89 3.78
C ALA A 106 -7.10 18.87 3.68
N LEU A 107 -7.80 19.64 4.52
CA LEU A 107 -9.27 19.76 4.46
C LEU A 107 -9.75 20.34 3.13
N THR A 108 -8.99 21.27 2.54
CA THR A 108 -9.31 21.82 1.21
C THR A 108 -9.28 20.75 0.13
N SER A 109 -8.22 19.92 0.11
CA SER A 109 -8.10 18.81 -0.85
C SER A 109 -9.19 17.75 -0.62
N LEU A 110 -9.33 17.28 0.63
CA LEU A 110 -10.29 16.24 0.99
C LEU A 110 -11.76 16.69 0.77
N LEU A 111 -12.07 17.97 0.97
CA LEU A 111 -13.38 18.51 0.65
C LEU A 111 -13.62 18.47 -0.87
N THR A 112 -12.64 18.88 -1.69
CA THR A 112 -12.70 18.74 -3.14
C THR A 112 -12.96 17.31 -3.57
N THR A 113 -12.19 16.37 -3.01
CA THR A 113 -12.35 14.93 -3.26
C THR A 113 -13.74 14.44 -2.86
N SER A 114 -14.30 14.90 -1.73
CA SER A 114 -15.65 14.53 -1.31
C SER A 114 -16.72 14.97 -2.32
N ILE A 115 -16.56 16.15 -2.88
CA ILE A 115 -17.46 16.71 -3.90
C ILE A 115 -17.35 15.92 -5.20
N GLU A 116 -16.13 15.71 -5.70
CA GLU A 116 -15.87 14.99 -6.94
C GLU A 116 -16.34 13.53 -6.90
N THR A 117 -16.18 12.86 -5.76
CA THR A 117 -16.64 11.49 -5.54
C THR A 117 -18.12 11.41 -5.19
N LYS A 118 -18.80 12.56 -4.96
CA LYS A 118 -20.18 12.65 -4.49
C LYS A 118 -20.42 11.82 -3.21
N GLY A 119 -19.47 11.87 -2.28
CA GLY A 119 -19.53 11.14 -1.01
C GLY A 119 -19.22 9.64 -1.13
N LYS A 120 -18.79 9.16 -2.29
CA LYS A 120 -18.47 7.73 -2.51
C LYS A 120 -17.04 7.41 -2.08
N TYR A 121 -16.81 7.37 -0.79
CA TYR A 121 -15.55 6.97 -0.16
C TYR A 121 -15.82 6.23 1.16
N SER A 122 -14.87 5.39 1.58
CA SER A 122 -14.91 4.77 2.90
C SER A 122 -14.40 5.74 3.96
N ASN A 123 -13.25 6.37 3.73
CA ASN A 123 -12.64 7.34 4.61
C ASN A 123 -11.95 8.46 3.83
N LEU A 124 -11.91 9.64 4.43
CA LEU A 124 -11.03 10.74 4.10
C LEU A 124 -10.01 10.88 5.22
N VAL A 125 -8.72 10.81 4.92
CA VAL A 125 -7.67 10.78 5.93
C VAL A 125 -6.72 11.95 5.75
N TYR A 126 -6.48 12.69 6.82
CA TYR A 126 -5.37 13.61 6.95
C TYR A 126 -4.24 12.91 7.69
N ALA A 127 -3.15 12.57 7.01
CA ALA A 127 -1.99 11.90 7.57
C ALA A 127 -0.81 12.88 7.74
N CYS A 128 -0.12 12.84 8.88
CA CYS A 128 1.04 13.69 9.14
C CYS A 128 2.10 12.99 10.01
N ASN A 129 3.32 13.52 9.98
CA ASN A 129 4.46 13.01 10.74
C ASN A 129 4.78 13.82 12.01
N PHE A 130 3.97 14.76 12.40
CA PHE A 130 4.23 15.60 13.55
C PHE A 130 3.24 15.38 14.68
N GLN A 131 3.72 15.56 15.90
CA GLN A 131 2.91 15.49 17.11
C GLN A 131 1.85 16.59 17.09
N ASP A 132 0.73 16.31 17.75
CA ASP A 132 -0.34 17.29 17.93
C ASP A 132 -0.77 17.98 16.61
N PRO A 133 -1.39 17.22 15.68
CA PRO A 133 -1.83 17.76 14.39
C PRO A 133 -2.89 18.86 14.54
N ILE A 134 -3.52 18.92 15.71
CA ILE A 134 -4.54 19.90 16.08
C ILE A 134 -4.16 20.43 17.46
N LYS A 135 -3.67 21.64 17.55
CA LYS A 135 -3.25 22.26 18.82
C LYS A 135 -4.43 22.36 19.82
N PHE A 136 -4.51 21.44 20.81
CA PHE A 136 -5.48 21.49 21.91
C PHE A 136 -4.88 20.89 23.19
N ASP A 137 -5.48 21.18 24.34
CA ASP A 137 -4.99 20.69 25.63
C ASP A 137 -5.12 19.16 25.73
N ASN A 138 -4.08 18.49 26.21
CA ASN A 138 -3.97 17.04 26.32
C ASN A 138 -4.03 16.29 24.96
N SER A 139 -3.63 16.93 23.86
CA SER A 139 -3.55 16.29 22.52
C SER A 139 -2.70 15.02 22.51
N GLU A 140 -1.69 14.94 23.39
CA GLU A 140 -0.84 13.75 23.56
C GLU A 140 -1.60 12.48 23.94
N ALA A 141 -2.74 12.61 24.62
CA ALA A 141 -3.60 11.47 24.95
C ALA A 141 -4.24 10.84 23.71
N TYR A 142 -4.38 11.60 22.63
CA TYR A 142 -5.01 11.19 21.38
C TYR A 142 -3.99 10.91 20.27
N PHE A 143 -2.87 11.65 20.25
CA PHE A 143 -1.85 11.62 19.22
C PHE A 143 -0.46 11.40 19.79
N SER A 144 -0.33 10.50 20.79
CA SER A 144 0.99 10.23 21.36
C SER A 144 1.90 9.61 20.32
N PHE A 145 3.12 10.16 20.18
CA PHE A 145 4.16 9.66 19.27
C PHE A 145 4.76 8.34 19.80
N LYS A 146 3.90 7.34 19.91
CA LYS A 146 4.34 5.96 20.13
C LYS A 146 4.69 5.34 18.78
N LYS A 147 5.29 4.17 18.81
CA LYS A 147 5.78 3.42 17.65
C LYS A 147 4.71 2.97 16.65
N GLU A 148 3.47 3.48 16.72
CA GLU A 148 2.34 2.97 15.98
C GLU A 148 1.68 4.07 15.15
N LEU A 149 1.06 3.67 14.04
CA LEU A 149 0.09 4.49 13.34
C LEU A 149 -1.09 4.76 14.28
N ILE A 150 -1.36 6.03 14.56
CA ILE A 150 -2.51 6.44 15.35
C ILE A 150 -3.53 7.09 14.43
N GLU A 151 -4.70 6.50 14.35
CA GLU A 151 -5.86 7.03 13.63
C GLU A 151 -6.93 7.47 14.62
N GLN A 152 -7.38 8.72 14.53
CA GLN A 152 -8.45 9.27 15.35
C GLN A 152 -9.55 9.83 14.45
N ASN A 153 -10.78 9.39 14.67
CA ASN A 153 -11.93 10.01 14.01
C ASN A 153 -12.18 11.39 14.60
N ALA A 154 -12.39 12.40 13.75
CA ALA A 154 -12.55 13.78 14.18
C ALA A 154 -13.73 14.00 15.17
N ILE A 155 -14.81 13.23 15.06
CA ILE A 155 -16.00 13.38 15.89
C ILE A 155 -15.82 12.86 17.33
N ILE A 156 -14.82 11.99 17.58
CA ILE A 156 -14.54 11.46 18.92
C ILE A 156 -13.54 12.31 19.71
N LEU A 157 -12.91 13.29 19.04
CA LEU A 157 -11.98 14.22 19.69
C LEU A 157 -12.73 15.15 20.66
N PRO A 158 -12.02 15.75 21.64
CA PRO A 158 -12.61 16.74 22.53
C PRO A 158 -13.23 17.92 21.78
N GLN A 159 -14.22 18.55 22.36
CA GLN A 159 -14.94 19.69 21.77
C GLN A 159 -13.97 20.79 21.29
N SER A 160 -12.96 21.14 22.09
CA SER A 160 -11.96 22.15 21.73
C SER A 160 -11.16 21.80 20.46
N ALA A 161 -10.90 20.51 20.20
CA ALA A 161 -10.29 20.04 18.98
C ALA A 161 -11.28 20.09 17.78
N GLN A 162 -12.52 19.63 18.01
CA GLN A 162 -13.57 19.68 17.00
C GLN A 162 -13.87 21.10 16.52
N GLU A 163 -13.89 22.08 17.43
CA GLU A 163 -14.09 23.49 17.09
C GLU A 163 -12.95 24.03 16.20
N LYS A 164 -11.70 23.66 16.49
CA LYS A 164 -10.55 24.04 15.67
C LYS A 164 -10.58 23.40 14.29
N ILE A 165 -10.95 22.13 14.20
CA ILE A 165 -11.14 21.43 12.92
C ILE A 165 -12.24 22.11 12.11
N ALA A 166 -13.39 22.38 12.75
CA ALA A 166 -14.51 23.06 12.12
C ALA A 166 -14.13 24.44 11.59
N TYR A 167 -13.36 25.22 12.37
CA TYR A 167 -12.85 26.51 11.93
C TYR A 167 -11.97 26.36 10.66
N GLN A 168 -11.01 25.42 10.64
CA GLN A 168 -10.18 25.21 9.47
C GLN A 168 -10.97 24.69 8.26
N PHE A 169 -12.02 23.92 8.49
CA PHE A 169 -12.91 23.45 7.45
C PHE A 169 -13.69 24.63 6.82
N MET A 170 -14.22 25.53 7.63
CA MET A 170 -14.87 26.76 7.10
C MET A 170 -13.89 27.62 6.29
N GLN A 171 -12.63 27.74 6.76
CA GLN A 171 -11.57 28.41 6.01
C GLN A 171 -11.31 27.74 4.65
N ALA A 172 -11.30 26.41 4.61
CA ALA A 172 -11.14 25.65 3.37
C ALA A 172 -12.31 25.88 2.40
N GLN A 173 -13.53 25.90 2.91
CA GLN A 173 -14.74 26.19 2.12
C GLN A 173 -14.71 27.59 1.51
N LEU A 174 -14.34 28.61 2.30
CA LEU A 174 -14.21 29.98 1.84
C LEU A 174 -13.16 30.09 0.74
N TRP A 175 -12.01 29.45 0.93
CA TRP A 175 -10.95 29.44 -0.07
C TRP A 175 -11.40 28.81 -1.39
N LEU A 176 -12.10 27.67 -1.33
CA LEU A 176 -12.65 27.02 -2.53
C LEU A 176 -13.69 27.88 -3.23
N HIS A 177 -14.57 28.53 -2.46
CA HIS A 177 -15.55 29.45 -3.01
C HIS A 177 -14.89 30.61 -3.77
N ASP A 178 -13.87 31.24 -3.15
CA ASP A 178 -13.18 32.38 -3.74
C ASP A 178 -12.34 32.00 -4.97
N SER A 179 -11.69 30.82 -4.93
CA SER A 179 -10.87 30.31 -6.03
C SER A 179 -11.72 29.93 -7.27
N ASN A 180 -13.00 29.63 -7.06
CA ASN A 180 -13.92 29.17 -8.11
C ASN A 180 -15.01 30.22 -8.47
N LYS A 181 -14.79 31.51 -8.19
CA LYS A 181 -15.69 32.61 -8.59
C LYS A 181 -15.90 32.59 -10.09
N GLY A 182 -17.01 32.06 -10.51
CA GLY A 182 -17.40 31.88 -11.91
C GLY A 182 -17.84 30.47 -12.28
N ASN A 183 -17.52 29.47 -11.50
CA ASN A 183 -17.86 28.06 -11.77
C ASN A 183 -19.07 27.53 -10.97
N GLY A 184 -19.80 28.40 -10.23
CA GLY A 184 -21.03 28.00 -9.52
C GLY A 184 -20.81 27.01 -8.36
N TYR A 185 -19.60 26.96 -7.81
CA TYR A 185 -19.32 26.16 -6.61
C TYR A 185 -20.02 26.79 -5.41
N GLU A 186 -21.15 26.22 -5.03
CA GLU A 186 -21.79 26.52 -3.76
C GLU A 186 -20.96 25.92 -2.60
N TYR A 187 -21.09 26.50 -1.39
CA TYR A 187 -20.58 25.93 -0.13
C TYR A 187 -21.16 24.53 0.13
N ASN A 188 -20.73 23.54 -0.59
CA ASN A 188 -21.37 22.24 -0.56
C ASN A 188 -20.56 21.25 0.24
N ASP A 189 -20.72 21.25 1.57
CA ASP A 189 -20.24 20.20 2.47
C ASP A 189 -21.15 18.97 2.52
N LYS A 190 -22.19 18.97 1.68
CA LYS A 190 -23.19 17.90 1.60
C LYS A 190 -22.56 16.51 1.46
N PHE A 191 -21.42 16.44 0.81
CA PHE A 191 -20.74 15.18 0.54
C PHE A 191 -19.61 14.87 1.52
N PHE A 192 -19.27 15.79 2.43
CA PHE A 192 -18.23 15.57 3.43
C PHE A 192 -18.83 14.91 4.67
N ASP A 193 -18.47 13.66 4.91
CA ASP A 193 -18.96 12.87 6.02
C ASP A 193 -17.94 12.87 7.18
N TRP A 194 -18.28 13.57 8.26
CA TRP A 194 -17.45 13.70 9.44
C TRP A 194 -17.18 12.37 10.16
N GLU A 195 -18.10 11.42 10.05
CA GLU A 195 -17.94 10.09 10.62
C GLU A 195 -16.85 9.27 9.88
N LYS A 196 -16.50 9.71 8.67
CA LYS A 196 -15.45 9.11 7.84
C LYS A 196 -14.16 9.94 7.78
N PHE A 197 -14.13 11.10 8.46
CA PHE A 197 -12.91 11.91 8.49
C PHE A 197 -11.99 11.46 9.63
N ILE A 198 -10.79 11.04 9.26
CA ILE A 198 -9.77 10.50 10.14
C ILE A 198 -8.54 11.41 10.12
N ILE A 199 -7.93 11.63 11.27
CA ILE A 199 -6.62 12.25 11.41
C ILE A 199 -5.66 11.17 11.86
N ALA A 200 -4.61 10.96 11.07
CA ALA A 200 -3.60 9.95 11.29
C ALA A 200 -2.22 10.58 11.57
N THR A 201 -1.54 10.08 12.58
CA THR A 201 -0.15 10.44 12.85
C THR A 201 0.76 9.23 12.67
N ILE A 202 1.86 9.43 11.95
CA ILE A 202 2.85 8.40 11.67
C ILE A 202 4.21 8.94 12.11
N ASN A 203 4.85 8.26 13.04
CA ASN A 203 6.18 8.65 13.48
C ASN A 203 7.22 8.28 12.41
N ASP A 204 7.97 9.28 11.92
CA ASP A 204 9.10 9.12 11.02
C ASP A 204 10.38 9.78 11.58
N THR A 205 10.44 9.97 12.89
CA THR A 205 11.58 10.59 13.57
C THR A 205 12.45 9.54 14.25
N GLY A 206 13.76 9.60 14.07
CA GLY A 206 14.68 8.67 14.70
C GLY A 206 16.14 8.93 14.32
N ALA A 207 17.05 8.35 15.10
CA ALA A 207 18.50 8.52 14.89
C ALA A 207 19.05 7.63 13.74
N ASN A 208 18.28 6.63 13.31
CA ASN A 208 18.63 5.71 12.23
C ASN A 208 17.35 5.13 11.59
N ASP A 209 17.48 4.46 10.46
CA ASP A 209 16.35 3.89 9.71
C ASP A 209 15.43 3.02 10.58
N ALA A 210 15.98 2.18 11.45
CA ALA A 210 15.20 1.25 12.26
C ALA A 210 14.28 1.97 13.27
N THR A 211 14.72 3.11 13.82
CA THR A 211 13.91 3.92 14.74
C THR A 211 13.03 4.92 14.00
N GLN A 212 13.52 5.47 12.89
CA GLN A 212 12.78 6.43 12.07
C GLN A 212 11.58 5.76 11.38
N TYR A 213 11.76 4.53 10.86
CA TYR A 213 10.71 3.81 10.13
C TYR A 213 10.13 2.65 10.93
N GLN A 214 10.14 2.73 12.27
CA GLN A 214 9.68 1.66 13.14
C GLN A 214 8.28 1.19 12.80
N THR A 215 7.34 2.13 12.57
CA THR A 215 5.96 1.80 12.17
C THR A 215 5.91 0.93 10.91
N LEU A 216 6.75 1.24 9.91
CA LEU A 216 6.81 0.44 8.68
C LEU A 216 7.43 -0.93 8.94
N PHE A 217 8.49 -1.02 9.74
CA PHE A 217 9.09 -2.31 10.12
C PHE A 217 8.11 -3.20 10.89
N ASP A 218 7.31 -2.62 11.78
CA ASP A 218 6.27 -3.36 12.52
C ASP A 218 5.18 -3.89 11.59
N LYS A 219 4.76 -3.11 10.57
CA LYS A 219 3.80 -3.58 9.54
C LYS A 219 4.39 -4.67 8.64
N ILE A 220 5.67 -4.61 8.32
CA ILE A 220 6.39 -5.67 7.59
C ILE A 220 6.44 -6.95 8.44
N GLU A 221 6.71 -6.84 9.75
CA GLU A 221 6.70 -7.98 10.67
C GLU A 221 5.34 -8.64 10.74
N ILE A 222 4.27 -7.86 10.88
CA ILE A 222 2.89 -8.36 10.83
C ILE A 222 2.61 -9.10 9.50
N LEU A 223 3.07 -8.57 8.36
CA LEU A 223 2.91 -9.24 7.08
C LEU A 223 3.65 -10.59 7.02
N ILE A 224 4.88 -10.66 7.55
CA ILE A 224 5.66 -11.90 7.64
C ILE A 224 4.94 -12.92 8.52
N ASP A 225 4.40 -12.49 9.67
CA ASP A 225 3.60 -13.33 10.57
C ASP A 225 2.33 -13.85 9.91
N LEU A 226 1.59 -12.99 9.21
CA LEU A 226 0.41 -13.39 8.44
C LEU A 226 0.74 -14.44 7.37
N ALA A 227 1.92 -14.35 6.78
CA ALA A 227 2.42 -15.31 5.81
C ALA A 227 2.96 -16.61 6.47
N GLU A 228 2.98 -16.70 7.80
CA GLU A 228 3.58 -17.78 8.59
C GLU A 228 5.03 -18.08 8.17
N MET A 229 5.81 -17.04 7.88
CA MET A 229 7.23 -17.14 7.53
C MET A 229 8.09 -16.88 8.76
N GLU A 230 9.33 -17.40 8.73
CA GLU A 230 10.31 -17.13 9.78
C GLU A 230 10.78 -15.66 9.74
N ILE A 231 10.66 -14.97 10.86
CA ILE A 231 11.06 -13.57 10.98
C ILE A 231 12.58 -13.51 11.16
N SER A 232 13.25 -12.81 10.25
CA SER A 232 14.65 -12.45 10.39
C SER A 232 14.89 -10.98 10.11
N SER A 233 15.93 -10.40 10.72
CA SER A 233 16.31 -9.02 10.47
C SER A 233 16.67 -8.77 9.01
N GLY A 234 17.30 -9.76 8.36
CA GLY A 234 17.65 -9.71 6.94
C GLY A 234 16.40 -9.66 6.04
N LEU A 235 15.40 -10.54 6.31
CA LEU A 235 14.15 -10.54 5.56
C LEU A 235 13.39 -9.22 5.72
N LYS A 236 13.28 -8.70 6.94
CA LYS A 236 12.62 -7.41 7.19
C LYS A 236 13.29 -6.27 6.41
N LYS A 237 14.62 -6.19 6.44
CA LYS A 237 15.35 -5.16 5.70
C LYS A 237 15.19 -5.30 4.18
N ASN A 238 15.28 -6.49 3.64
CA ASN A 238 15.10 -6.74 2.22
C ASN A 238 13.69 -6.36 1.74
N LEU A 239 12.65 -6.67 2.52
CA LEU A 239 11.28 -6.25 2.21
C LEU A 239 11.12 -4.73 2.29
N PHE A 240 11.71 -4.09 3.29
CA PHE A 240 11.73 -2.62 3.41
C PHE A 240 12.34 -1.99 2.14
N ASP A 241 13.55 -2.38 1.77
CA ASP A 241 14.27 -1.84 0.61
C ASP A 241 13.50 -2.09 -0.70
N TYR A 242 12.90 -3.28 -0.84
CA TYR A 242 12.06 -3.61 -1.99
C TYR A 242 10.82 -2.70 -2.08
N TYR A 243 10.08 -2.53 -0.98
CA TYR A 243 8.87 -1.70 -0.99
C TYR A 243 9.19 -0.25 -1.28
N ILE A 244 10.21 0.32 -0.62
CA ILE A 244 10.66 1.69 -0.91
C ILE A 244 10.98 1.85 -2.40
N SER A 245 11.79 0.96 -2.96
CA SER A 245 12.18 1.01 -4.38
C SER A 245 10.97 0.87 -5.32
N SER A 246 10.06 -0.07 -5.03
CA SER A 246 8.89 -0.36 -5.85
C SER A 246 7.90 0.81 -5.85
N PHE A 247 7.55 1.32 -4.67
CA PHE A 247 6.61 2.44 -4.53
C PHE A 247 7.20 3.74 -5.12
N TYR A 248 8.50 3.98 -4.91
CA TYR A 248 9.20 5.11 -5.52
C TYR A 248 9.16 5.08 -7.05
N LYS A 249 9.43 3.94 -7.67
CA LYS A 249 9.34 3.76 -9.13
C LYS A 249 7.92 4.02 -9.62
N ASN A 250 6.92 3.52 -8.90
CA ASN A 250 5.51 3.70 -9.25
C ASN A 250 5.05 5.15 -9.13
N ALA A 251 5.42 5.86 -8.08
CA ALA A 251 5.10 7.26 -7.89
C ALA A 251 5.62 8.15 -9.05
N LYS A 252 6.80 7.81 -9.62
CA LYS A 252 7.32 8.47 -10.83
C LYS A 252 6.47 8.25 -12.08
N MET A 253 5.73 7.15 -12.16
CA MET A 253 4.94 6.78 -13.32
C MET A 253 3.51 7.37 -13.28
N HIS A 254 3.25 8.35 -12.44
CA HIS A 254 1.98 9.01 -12.19
C HIS A 254 0.75 8.10 -12.37
N ARG A 255 -0.01 7.88 -11.29
CA ARG A 255 -1.27 7.10 -11.31
C ARG A 255 -1.14 5.59 -11.58
N ALA A 256 0.08 5.06 -11.62
CA ALA A 256 0.25 3.62 -11.76
C ALA A 256 -0.36 2.88 -10.55
N LYS A 257 -1.03 1.78 -10.84
CA LYS A 257 -1.62 0.92 -9.80
C LYS A 257 -0.55 -0.03 -9.27
N ILE A 258 -0.37 -0.03 -7.96
CA ILE A 258 0.39 -1.08 -7.27
C ILE A 258 -0.66 -2.08 -6.76
N LYS A 259 -0.74 -3.23 -7.40
CA LYS A 259 -1.72 -4.24 -7.06
C LYS A 259 -1.28 -5.01 -5.80
N LYS A 260 -2.23 -5.60 -5.11
CA LYS A 260 -1.97 -6.51 -3.98
C LYS A 260 -0.89 -7.54 -4.29
N ILE A 261 -0.94 -8.16 -5.48
CA ILE A 261 0.03 -9.17 -5.88
C ILE A 261 1.45 -8.60 -5.96
N ASP A 262 1.64 -7.35 -6.39
CA ASP A 262 2.95 -6.71 -6.48
C ASP A 262 3.58 -6.52 -5.09
N ILE A 263 2.74 -6.31 -4.06
CA ILE A 263 3.15 -6.16 -2.66
C ILE A 263 3.52 -7.52 -2.05
N ILE A 264 2.80 -8.57 -2.41
CA ILE A 264 3.01 -9.92 -1.86
C ILE A 264 4.14 -10.65 -2.58
N ASN A 265 4.39 -10.33 -3.85
CA ASN A 265 5.37 -11.03 -4.69
C ASN A 265 6.75 -11.21 -4.05
N PRO A 266 7.33 -10.24 -3.31
CA PRO A 266 8.60 -10.46 -2.61
C PRO A 266 8.60 -11.64 -1.65
N LEU A 267 7.49 -11.90 -0.95
CA LEU A 267 7.37 -13.05 -0.03
C LEU A 267 7.48 -14.38 -0.80
N PHE A 268 6.87 -14.43 -1.99
CA PHE A 268 7.01 -15.60 -2.88
C PHE A 268 8.44 -15.75 -3.35
N ILE A 269 9.08 -14.66 -3.81
CA ILE A 269 10.48 -14.67 -4.26
C ILE A 269 11.38 -15.20 -3.14
N PHE A 270 11.31 -14.65 -1.94
CA PHE A 270 12.10 -15.13 -0.80
C PHE A 270 11.82 -16.60 -0.44
N THR A 271 10.61 -17.08 -0.69
CA THR A 271 10.25 -18.48 -0.49
C THR A 271 10.90 -19.38 -1.56
N MET A 272 11.01 -18.90 -2.81
CA MET A 272 11.46 -19.67 -3.96
C MET A 272 12.98 -19.67 -4.17
N ILE A 273 13.69 -18.60 -3.76
CA ILE A 273 15.15 -18.46 -3.94
C ILE A 273 15.93 -19.51 -3.14
N ASN A 274 15.52 -19.79 -1.90
CA ASN A 274 16.25 -20.66 -0.98
C ASN A 274 15.88 -22.15 -1.13
N ILE A 275 15.88 -22.68 -2.35
CA ILE A 275 15.64 -24.09 -2.60
C ILE A 275 16.97 -24.78 -2.90
N PRO A 276 17.46 -25.68 -2.03
CA PRO A 276 18.63 -26.47 -2.34
C PRO A 276 18.39 -27.32 -3.59
N MET A 277 19.24 -27.17 -4.60
CA MET A 277 19.17 -27.96 -5.83
C MET A 277 19.79 -29.38 -5.67
N THR A 278 20.20 -29.74 -4.46
CA THR A 278 20.77 -31.05 -4.16
C THR A 278 19.76 -32.17 -4.44
N ASN A 279 20.19 -33.20 -5.15
CA ASN A 279 19.39 -34.37 -5.51
C ASN A 279 18.14 -34.07 -6.36
N ILE A 280 18.10 -32.93 -7.04
CA ILE A 280 16.93 -32.58 -7.87
C ILE A 280 16.76 -33.56 -9.04
N ALA A 281 17.83 -34.01 -9.68
CA ALA A 281 17.83 -34.97 -10.78
C ALA A 281 17.03 -36.22 -10.43
N THR A 282 17.35 -36.88 -9.30
CA THR A 282 16.61 -38.04 -8.80
C THR A 282 15.11 -37.74 -8.55
N ARG A 283 14.80 -36.54 -8.08
CA ARG A 283 13.42 -36.15 -7.75
C ARG A 283 12.54 -35.92 -8.97
N ILE A 284 13.13 -35.40 -10.06
CA ILE A 284 12.44 -35.11 -11.32
C ILE A 284 12.60 -36.24 -12.35
N ASP A 285 13.29 -37.32 -12.00
CA ASP A 285 13.57 -38.47 -12.85
C ASP A 285 14.28 -38.09 -14.13
N GLU A 286 15.48 -37.50 -13.97
CA GLU A 286 16.39 -37.09 -15.04
C GLU A 286 17.81 -37.48 -14.71
N ASP A 287 18.68 -37.50 -15.74
CA ASP A 287 20.11 -37.74 -15.58
C ASP A 287 20.79 -36.59 -14.81
N GLU A 288 21.71 -36.91 -13.90
CA GLU A 288 22.35 -35.93 -13.03
C GLU A 288 23.23 -34.96 -13.85
N PHE A 289 23.91 -35.46 -14.87
CA PHE A 289 24.79 -34.67 -15.75
C PHE A 289 23.93 -33.65 -16.57
N ASP A 290 22.79 -34.09 -17.12
CA ASP A 290 21.90 -33.22 -17.89
C ASP A 290 21.33 -32.10 -17.02
N VAL A 291 20.91 -32.42 -15.78
CA VAL A 291 20.39 -31.44 -14.84
C VAL A 291 21.48 -30.45 -14.40
N GLU A 292 22.71 -30.92 -14.14
CA GLU A 292 23.86 -30.06 -13.81
C GLU A 292 24.20 -29.12 -14.97
N LEU A 293 24.23 -29.64 -16.20
CA LEU A 293 24.47 -28.83 -17.43
C LEU A 293 23.41 -27.74 -17.59
N ILE A 294 22.13 -28.08 -17.43
CA ILE A 294 21.00 -27.15 -17.53
C ILE A 294 21.07 -26.08 -16.44
N THR A 295 21.31 -26.46 -15.20
CA THR A 295 21.36 -25.51 -14.07
C THR A 295 22.58 -24.61 -14.14
N THR A 296 23.70 -25.08 -14.69
CA THR A 296 24.89 -24.28 -14.91
C THR A 296 24.70 -23.28 -16.06
N ASN A 297 24.12 -23.69 -17.18
CA ASN A 297 23.99 -22.84 -18.36
C ASN A 297 22.79 -21.89 -18.28
N TYR A 298 21.72 -22.27 -17.58
CA TYR A 298 20.43 -21.55 -17.58
C TYR A 298 19.93 -21.23 -16.17
N GLY A 299 20.81 -21.26 -15.15
CA GLY A 299 20.45 -20.97 -13.75
C GLY A 299 19.75 -19.65 -13.59
N ASP A 300 20.30 -18.57 -14.14
CA ASP A 300 19.71 -17.22 -14.10
C ASP A 300 18.32 -17.17 -14.75
N PHE A 301 18.12 -17.89 -15.86
CA PHE A 301 16.80 -17.99 -16.49
C PHE A 301 15.81 -18.72 -15.59
N ILE A 302 16.21 -19.86 -15.01
CA ILE A 302 15.37 -20.64 -14.09
C ILE A 302 15.00 -19.81 -12.86
N GLU A 303 15.92 -19.05 -12.30
CA GLU A 303 15.66 -18.15 -11.18
C GLU A 303 14.68 -17.06 -11.55
N ASN A 304 14.92 -16.32 -12.64
CA ASN A 304 14.03 -15.27 -13.13
C ASN A 304 12.59 -15.76 -13.37
N ILE A 305 12.45 -16.96 -13.93
CA ILE A 305 11.13 -17.57 -14.16
C ILE A 305 10.51 -18.03 -12.83
N SER A 306 11.30 -18.55 -11.91
CA SER A 306 10.83 -18.95 -10.55
C SER A 306 10.30 -17.78 -9.74
N GLU A 307 10.76 -16.55 -10.01
CA GLU A 307 10.30 -15.32 -9.37
C GLU A 307 9.00 -14.76 -9.99
N ASN A 308 8.62 -15.27 -11.16
CA ASN A 308 7.44 -14.79 -11.86
C ASN A 308 6.15 -15.46 -11.35
N HIS A 309 5.41 -14.75 -10.49
CA HIS A 309 4.16 -15.23 -9.92
C HIS A 309 3.11 -15.65 -10.96
N SER A 310 3.10 -15.03 -12.15
CA SER A 310 2.17 -15.41 -13.21
C SER A 310 2.44 -16.81 -13.79
N ILE A 311 3.60 -17.38 -13.50
CA ILE A 311 4.01 -18.73 -13.92
C ILE A 311 3.80 -19.73 -12.78
N PHE A 312 4.31 -19.45 -11.59
CA PHE A 312 4.27 -20.46 -10.51
C PHE A 312 2.92 -20.57 -9.80
N LEU A 313 2.10 -19.50 -9.73
CA LEU A 313 0.78 -19.59 -9.10
C LEU A 313 -0.18 -20.54 -9.84
N PRO A 314 -0.29 -20.53 -11.18
CA PRO A 314 -1.05 -21.54 -11.91
C PRO A 314 -0.60 -22.97 -11.62
N ILE A 315 0.72 -23.23 -11.58
CA ILE A 315 1.27 -24.54 -11.23
C ILE A 315 0.82 -24.97 -9.83
N LEU A 316 0.86 -24.06 -8.86
CA LEU A 316 0.38 -24.32 -7.51
C LEU A 316 -1.13 -24.65 -7.49
N ASP A 317 -1.95 -23.85 -8.16
CA ASP A 317 -3.40 -24.05 -8.20
C ASP A 317 -3.73 -25.39 -8.85
N ASP A 318 -3.01 -25.80 -9.89
CA ASP A 318 -3.20 -27.10 -10.53
C ASP A 318 -2.66 -28.26 -9.68
N PHE A 319 -1.60 -28.05 -8.89
CA PHE A 319 -1.15 -29.02 -7.90
C PHE A 319 -2.19 -29.24 -6.79
N GLU A 320 -2.80 -28.19 -6.28
CA GLU A 320 -3.87 -28.30 -5.27
C GLU A 320 -5.10 -29.02 -5.83
N LYS A 321 -5.53 -28.72 -7.06
CA LYS A 321 -6.61 -29.46 -7.74
C LYS A 321 -6.24 -30.94 -7.95
N PHE A 322 -5.00 -31.23 -8.33
CA PHE A 322 -4.51 -32.58 -8.54
C PHE A 322 -4.52 -33.40 -7.23
N LYS A 323 -4.14 -32.78 -6.10
CA LYS A 323 -4.26 -33.42 -4.77
C LYS A 323 -5.69 -33.77 -4.42
N ILE A 324 -6.61 -32.83 -4.62
CA ILE A 324 -8.05 -33.04 -4.33
C ILE A 324 -8.62 -34.15 -5.21
N ALA A 325 -8.31 -34.15 -6.51
CA ALA A 325 -8.86 -35.11 -7.47
C ALA A 325 -8.41 -36.55 -7.20
N ASN A 326 -7.19 -36.74 -6.67
CA ASN A 326 -6.64 -38.08 -6.49
C ASN A 326 -6.83 -38.63 -5.07
N ASN A 327 -7.17 -37.76 -4.08
CA ASN A 327 -7.40 -38.14 -2.67
C ASN A 327 -6.35 -39.09 -2.09
N VAL A 328 -5.06 -38.90 -2.43
CA VAL A 328 -3.94 -39.80 -2.10
C VAL A 328 -2.93 -39.08 -1.24
N THR A 329 -2.14 -39.84 -0.49
CA THR A 329 -0.96 -39.30 0.22
C THR A 329 0.04 -38.75 -0.78
N VAL A 330 0.53 -37.54 -0.54
CA VAL A 330 1.55 -36.89 -1.38
C VAL A 330 2.90 -37.54 -1.12
N ASP A 331 3.27 -38.50 -1.97
CA ASP A 331 4.58 -39.16 -1.98
C ASP A 331 5.41 -38.78 -3.21
N ALA A 332 6.59 -39.36 -3.36
CA ALA A 332 7.49 -39.06 -4.47
C ALA A 332 6.88 -39.47 -5.84
N GLN A 333 6.13 -40.58 -5.89
CA GLN A 333 5.50 -41.04 -7.13
C GLN A 333 4.35 -40.11 -7.54
N PHE A 334 3.56 -39.65 -6.58
CA PHE A 334 2.50 -38.66 -6.81
C PHE A 334 3.08 -37.36 -7.36
N ILE A 335 4.19 -36.84 -6.77
CA ILE A 335 4.85 -35.63 -7.23
C ILE A 335 5.37 -35.80 -8.65
N ARG A 336 6.02 -36.91 -8.97
CA ARG A 336 6.50 -37.22 -10.34
C ARG A 336 5.33 -37.23 -11.34
N SER A 337 4.22 -37.86 -10.99
CA SER A 337 3.04 -37.94 -11.85
C SER A 337 2.45 -36.55 -12.14
N PHE A 338 2.45 -35.67 -11.14
CA PHE A 338 2.04 -34.27 -11.35
C PHE A 338 3.02 -33.53 -12.23
N ILE A 339 4.35 -33.63 -11.99
CA ILE A 339 5.38 -33.00 -12.81
C ILE A 339 5.22 -33.38 -14.28
N LEU A 340 5.03 -34.66 -14.58
CA LEU A 340 4.86 -35.13 -15.97
C LEU A 340 3.61 -34.55 -16.64
N LYS A 341 2.52 -34.38 -15.91
CA LYS A 341 1.29 -33.75 -16.39
C LYS A 341 1.51 -32.26 -16.69
N GLU A 342 2.29 -31.55 -15.87
CA GLU A 342 2.44 -30.10 -15.93
C GLU A 342 3.39 -29.62 -17.03
N ILE A 343 4.29 -30.49 -17.51
CA ILE A 343 5.27 -30.17 -18.56
C ILE A 343 4.60 -29.62 -19.82
N ASP A 344 3.53 -30.28 -20.29
CA ASP A 344 2.84 -29.92 -21.53
C ASP A 344 2.22 -28.51 -21.45
N PHE A 345 1.82 -28.08 -20.27
CA PHE A 345 1.34 -26.73 -20.01
C PHE A 345 2.49 -25.71 -19.95
N LEU A 346 3.59 -26.06 -19.30
CA LEU A 346 4.66 -25.12 -18.99
C LEU A 346 5.59 -24.86 -20.18
N ILE A 347 5.88 -25.83 -21.03
CA ILE A 347 6.73 -25.65 -22.21
C ILE A 347 6.28 -24.49 -23.13
N PRO A 348 5.00 -24.37 -23.51
CA PRO A 348 4.53 -23.24 -24.30
C PRO A 348 4.74 -21.87 -23.60
N VAL A 349 4.64 -21.84 -22.27
CA VAL A 349 4.89 -20.63 -21.49
C VAL A 349 6.37 -20.27 -21.53
N LEU A 350 7.28 -21.21 -21.30
CA LEU A 350 8.72 -21.03 -21.36
C LEU A 350 9.19 -20.53 -22.72
N LYS A 351 8.63 -21.08 -23.81
CA LYS A 351 8.93 -20.65 -25.18
C LYS A 351 8.61 -19.19 -25.47
N LYS A 352 7.66 -18.59 -24.75
CA LYS A 352 7.36 -17.16 -24.87
C LYS A 352 8.44 -16.28 -24.22
N HIS A 353 9.14 -16.80 -23.22
CA HIS A 353 10.20 -16.07 -22.50
C HIS A 353 11.57 -16.28 -23.11
N ASN A 354 11.82 -17.45 -23.70
CA ASN A 354 13.02 -17.76 -24.46
C ASN A 354 12.67 -18.82 -25.51
N ASN A 355 13.03 -18.61 -26.76
CA ASN A 355 12.70 -19.51 -27.90
C ASN A 355 13.92 -20.25 -28.45
N THR A 356 15.06 -20.23 -27.78
CA THR A 356 16.32 -20.80 -28.27
C THR A 356 16.65 -22.19 -27.73
N PHE A 357 15.91 -22.67 -26.71
CA PHE A 357 16.18 -23.96 -26.09
C PHE A 357 15.75 -25.12 -26.97
N THR A 358 16.43 -26.25 -26.83
CA THR A 358 16.02 -27.53 -27.40
C THR A 358 14.80 -28.11 -26.71
N ALA A 359 14.18 -29.13 -27.28
CA ALA A 359 13.01 -29.77 -26.69
C ALA A 359 13.34 -30.41 -25.30
N ASP A 360 14.52 -31.03 -25.19
CA ASP A 360 14.98 -31.64 -23.94
C ASP A 360 15.29 -30.60 -22.85
N GLU A 361 15.92 -29.48 -23.21
CA GLU A 361 16.19 -28.37 -22.30
C GLU A 361 14.89 -27.79 -21.76
N TYR A 362 13.88 -27.51 -22.59
CA TYR A 362 12.56 -27.07 -22.12
C TYR A 362 11.93 -28.08 -21.17
N ARG A 363 12.02 -29.37 -21.46
CA ARG A 363 11.45 -30.43 -20.64
C ARG A 363 12.09 -30.47 -19.25
N ILE A 364 13.41 -30.42 -19.18
CA ILE A 364 14.16 -30.44 -17.90
C ILE A 364 13.89 -29.17 -17.12
N ILE A 365 13.94 -27.98 -17.74
CA ILE A 365 13.60 -26.71 -17.09
C ILE A 365 12.16 -26.72 -16.53
N ALA A 366 11.20 -27.19 -17.31
CA ALA A 366 9.81 -27.30 -16.85
C ALA A 366 9.68 -28.22 -15.63
N LYS A 367 10.36 -29.36 -15.61
CA LYS A 367 10.40 -30.28 -14.46
C LYS A 367 11.00 -29.62 -13.22
N ILE A 368 12.12 -28.91 -13.39
CA ILE A 368 12.79 -28.18 -12.28
C ILE A 368 11.85 -27.15 -11.67
N LEU A 369 11.23 -26.31 -12.49
CA LEU A 369 10.31 -25.26 -12.05
C LEU A 369 9.09 -25.84 -11.33
N THR A 370 8.45 -26.87 -11.92
CA THR A 370 7.31 -27.54 -11.31
C THR A 370 7.69 -28.15 -9.95
N HIS A 371 8.85 -28.82 -9.88
CA HIS A 371 9.33 -29.38 -8.63
C HIS A 371 9.57 -28.32 -7.56
N LYS A 372 10.19 -27.20 -7.91
CA LYS A 372 10.40 -26.07 -6.99
C LYS A 372 9.07 -25.58 -6.39
N VAL A 373 8.05 -25.37 -7.22
CA VAL A 373 6.72 -24.92 -6.78
C VAL A 373 6.07 -25.95 -5.86
N VAL A 374 6.09 -27.23 -6.23
CA VAL A 374 5.52 -28.32 -5.43
C VAL A 374 6.21 -28.41 -4.07
N LEU A 375 7.53 -28.31 -4.03
CA LEU A 375 8.31 -28.36 -2.78
C LEU A 375 7.94 -27.22 -1.82
N LYS A 376 7.61 -26.06 -2.33
CA LYS A 376 7.26 -24.86 -1.55
C LYS A 376 5.75 -24.62 -1.49
N SER A 377 4.93 -25.51 -2.05
CA SER A 377 3.48 -25.35 -2.16
C SER A 377 2.82 -24.99 -0.82
N ARG A 378 3.21 -25.64 0.28
CA ARG A 378 2.71 -25.33 1.61
C ARG A 378 2.99 -23.89 2.03
N ASN A 379 4.22 -23.39 1.81
CA ASN A 379 4.61 -22.04 2.19
C ASN A 379 3.90 -20.98 1.31
N ILE A 380 3.81 -21.25 -0.01
CA ILE A 380 3.09 -20.38 -0.93
C ILE A 380 1.59 -20.31 -0.57
N SER A 381 0.98 -21.45 -0.22
CA SER A 381 -0.42 -21.51 0.21
C SER A 381 -0.65 -20.73 1.52
N LYS A 382 0.32 -20.76 2.46
CA LYS A 382 0.26 -19.95 3.69
C LYS A 382 0.29 -18.46 3.38
N ILE A 383 1.21 -18.02 2.50
CA ILE A 383 1.29 -16.62 2.05
C ILE A 383 -0.04 -16.20 1.41
N LYS A 384 -0.59 -16.98 0.47
CA LYS A 384 -1.90 -16.70 -0.17
C LYS A 384 -2.99 -16.52 0.89
N LYS A 385 -3.13 -17.49 1.79
CA LYS A 385 -4.15 -17.48 2.84
C LYS A 385 -3.97 -16.30 3.80
N GLY A 386 -2.75 -16.09 4.31
CA GLY A 386 -2.44 -15.06 5.29
C GLY A 386 -2.58 -13.64 4.75
N THR A 387 -2.46 -13.46 3.44
CA THR A 387 -2.62 -12.15 2.78
C THR A 387 -3.96 -11.98 2.07
N GLY A 388 -4.85 -12.99 2.12
CA GLY A 388 -6.13 -12.96 1.41
C GLY A 388 -6.00 -12.88 -0.11
N LEU A 389 -4.93 -13.48 -0.67
CA LEU A 389 -4.77 -13.62 -2.11
C LEU A 389 -5.53 -14.87 -2.56
N SER A 390 -6.64 -14.68 -3.24
CA SER A 390 -7.47 -15.76 -3.79
C SER A 390 -6.91 -16.29 -5.10
#